data_9f8d3416fb7a712c9eb7b378f7ec782d
#
_entry.id   9f8d3416fb7a712c9eb7b378f7ec782d
#
_cell.length_a   1.000
_cell.length_b   1.000
_cell.length_c   1.000
_cell.angle_alpha   90.00
_cell.angle_beta   90.00
_cell.angle_gamma   90.00
#
_symmetry.space_group_name_H-M   'P 1'
#
loop_
_entity.id
_entity.type
_entity.pdbx_description
1 polymer ?
#
loop_
_entity_poly.entity_id
_entity_poly.type
_entity_poly.pdbx_seq_one_letter_code
_entity_poly.pdbx_strand_id
1 'polypeptide(L)'
;MIWWIIGKERDEHNLDFIDLYRERDNAELDPHIYSIANNAFTNMSRFNQDQSIIVTGESGAGKTVSAKFSMKFFAAVGGTSNNSKENVNQKVLASNPIMEAIGNAKTTRNDNSSRFGKYIELLFDQRNQICGAQMRTYLLGKRFSF
;
A
#
# COMPACT_ATOMS: atom_id res chain seq x y z
N MET A 1 0.66 -10.28 12.78
CA MET A 1 -0.49 -10.05 13.67
C MET A 1 -0.95 -8.60 13.50
N ILE A 2 -1.74 -8.30 12.45
CA ILE A 2 -2.18 -6.92 12.10
C ILE A 2 -3.73 -6.85 12.17
N TRP A 3 -4.33 -7.58 13.09
CA TRP A 3 -5.80 -7.70 13.17
C TRP A 3 -6.51 -6.53 13.85
N TRP A 4 -5.79 -5.54 14.42
CA TRP A 4 -6.39 -4.47 15.23
C TRP A 4 -6.40 -3.08 14.57
N ILE A 5 -5.89 -2.94 13.38
CA ILE A 5 -5.69 -1.61 12.77
C ILE A 5 -6.86 -1.17 11.85
N ILE A 6 -7.80 -2.05 11.53
CA ILE A 6 -8.91 -1.73 10.61
C ILE A 6 -10.27 -1.66 11.35
N GLY A 7 -10.28 -1.15 12.55
CA GLY A 7 -11.51 -1.04 13.33
C GLY A 7 -11.90 0.39 13.64
N LYS A 8 -12.43 1.10 12.74
CA LYS A 8 -13.44 2.17 12.70
C LYS A 8 -13.22 3.02 11.46
N GLU A 9 -14.25 3.11 10.61
CA GLU A 9 -14.36 4.15 9.58
C GLU A 9 -14.32 5.53 10.26
N ARG A 10 -13.14 6.02 10.57
CA ARG A 10 -12.86 7.46 10.57
C ARG A 10 -12.52 7.78 9.12
N ASP A 11 -12.83 8.97 8.67
CA ASP A 11 -12.53 9.48 7.32
C ASP A 11 -11.02 9.36 6.99
N GLU A 12 -10.55 8.12 6.81
CA GLU A 12 -9.17 7.74 6.49
C GLU A 12 -8.75 8.21 5.09
N HIS A 13 -9.66 8.94 4.42
CA HIS A 13 -9.45 9.55 3.11
C HIS A 13 -9.01 11.01 3.20
N ASN A 14 -8.94 11.60 4.41
CA ASN A 14 -8.59 12.98 4.58
C ASN A 14 -7.07 13.14 4.56
N LEU A 15 -6.56 14.09 3.77
CA LEU A 15 -5.14 14.50 3.75
C LEU A 15 -4.67 14.92 5.15
N ASP A 16 -5.52 15.55 5.95
CA ASP A 16 -5.25 15.94 7.33
C ASP A 16 -4.86 14.73 8.21
N PHE A 17 -5.43 13.53 7.92
CA PHE A 17 -5.10 12.33 8.65
C PHE A 17 -3.73 11.76 8.26
N ILE A 18 -3.33 11.88 7.00
CA ILE A 18 -1.99 11.52 6.53
C ILE A 18 -0.95 12.46 7.13
N ASP A 19 -1.22 13.76 7.14
CA ASP A 19 -0.33 14.79 7.70
C ASP A 19 -0.14 14.58 9.21
N LEU A 20 -1.16 14.12 9.93
CA LEU A 20 -1.07 13.77 11.35
C LEU A 20 0.02 12.72 11.60
N TYR A 21 0.08 11.64 10.77
CA TYR A 21 1.10 10.58 10.90
C TYR A 21 2.46 10.98 10.33
N ARG A 22 2.52 12.03 9.53
CA ARG A 22 3.76 12.58 8.99
C ARG A 22 4.47 13.49 10.00
N GLU A 23 3.71 14.29 10.78
CA GLU A 23 4.24 15.36 11.61
C GLU A 23 4.43 14.96 13.07
N ARG A 24 3.64 14.02 13.58
CA ARG A 24 3.68 13.62 14.99
C ARG A 24 4.50 12.35 15.20
N ASP A 25 5.00 12.21 16.42
CA ASP A 25 5.66 10.99 16.85
C ASP A 25 4.63 9.84 16.86
N ASN A 26 5.01 8.73 16.22
CA ASN A 26 4.19 7.53 16.14
C ASN A 26 3.85 6.92 17.51
N ALA A 27 4.61 7.26 18.56
CA ALA A 27 4.36 6.78 19.94
C ALA A 27 3.11 7.41 20.58
N GLU A 28 2.68 8.57 20.09
CA GLU A 28 1.52 9.32 20.60
C GLU A 28 0.22 9.03 19.83
N LEU A 29 0.33 8.30 18.71
CA LEU A 29 -0.79 8.06 17.81
C LEU A 29 -1.31 6.62 17.92
N ASP A 30 -2.60 6.44 17.63
CA ASP A 30 -3.18 5.10 17.52
C ASP A 30 -2.43 4.29 16.45
N PRO A 31 -2.21 2.97 16.68
CA PRO A 31 -1.56 2.13 15.69
C PRO A 31 -2.29 2.14 14.34
N HIS A 32 -1.62 2.56 13.29
CA HIS A 32 -2.15 2.62 11.93
C HIS A 32 -1.09 2.24 10.89
N ILE A 33 -1.52 1.80 9.71
CA ILE A 33 -0.60 1.44 8.60
C ILE A 33 0.21 2.66 8.12
N TYR A 34 -0.29 3.87 8.29
CA TYR A 34 0.44 5.10 7.97
C TYR A 34 1.68 5.30 8.84
N SER A 35 1.66 4.86 10.10
CA SER A 35 2.84 4.85 10.96
C SER A 35 3.97 4.00 10.38
N ILE A 36 3.63 2.79 9.88
CA ILE A 36 4.61 1.90 9.24
C ILE A 36 5.13 2.52 7.94
N ALA A 37 4.23 3.10 7.13
CA ALA A 37 4.60 3.76 5.88
C ALA A 37 5.49 4.98 6.13
N ASN A 38 5.18 5.80 7.17
CA ASN A 38 5.99 6.94 7.55
C ASN A 38 7.39 6.53 8.03
N ASN A 39 7.48 5.48 8.85
CA ASN A 39 8.78 4.96 9.30
C ASN A 39 9.63 4.50 8.12
N ALA A 40 9.04 3.77 7.17
CA ALA A 40 9.75 3.34 5.97
C ALA A 40 10.21 4.55 5.13
N PHE A 41 9.34 5.53 4.90
CA PHE A 41 9.69 6.75 4.15
C PHE A 41 10.79 7.55 4.84
N THR A 42 10.69 7.75 6.15
CA THR A 42 11.67 8.49 6.95
C THR A 42 13.03 7.78 6.94
N ASN A 43 13.05 6.45 7.11
CA ASN A 43 14.29 5.68 7.08
C ASN A 43 14.94 5.70 5.69
N MET A 44 14.14 5.55 4.63
CA MET A 44 14.63 5.70 3.25
C MET A 44 15.27 7.07 3.04
N SER A 45 14.57 8.13 3.41
CA SER A 45 15.01 9.51 3.24
C SER A 45 16.25 9.86 4.07
N ARG A 46 16.30 9.39 5.33
CA ARG A 46 17.40 9.70 6.26
C ARG A 46 18.66 8.92 5.97
N PHE A 47 18.53 7.64 5.66
CA PHE A 47 19.68 6.73 5.53
C PHE A 47 20.01 6.41 4.08
N ASN A 48 19.24 6.91 3.11
CA ASN A 48 19.38 6.60 1.68
C ASN A 48 19.46 5.09 1.42
N GLN A 49 18.58 4.34 2.07
CA GLN A 49 18.49 2.88 2.00
C GLN A 49 17.09 2.45 1.58
N ASP A 50 17.04 1.50 0.66
CA ASP A 50 15.78 0.90 0.24
C ASP A 50 15.03 0.29 1.42
N GLN A 51 13.72 0.45 1.44
CA GLN A 51 12.83 -0.06 2.48
C GLN A 51 11.83 -1.03 1.87
N SER A 52 11.39 -2.00 2.68
CA SER A 52 10.38 -2.98 2.26
C SER A 52 9.25 -3.08 3.27
N ILE A 53 8.01 -3.02 2.80
CA ILE A 53 6.82 -3.28 3.60
C ILE A 53 6.21 -4.60 3.14
N ILE A 54 6.21 -5.60 4.03
CA ILE A 54 5.67 -6.92 3.74
C ILE A 54 4.30 -7.05 4.41
N VAL A 55 3.27 -7.26 3.59
CA VAL A 55 1.89 -7.47 4.06
C VAL A 55 1.53 -8.94 3.92
N THR A 56 1.36 -9.62 5.04
CA THR A 56 1.01 -11.05 5.10
C THR A 56 -0.21 -11.29 5.97
N GLY A 57 -0.92 -12.38 5.75
CA GLY A 57 -2.11 -12.75 6.52
C GLY A 57 -3.02 -13.69 5.75
N GLU A 58 -4.03 -14.22 6.42
CA GLU A 58 -5.03 -15.11 5.83
C GLU A 58 -5.90 -14.43 4.77
N SER A 59 -6.66 -15.24 4.03
CA SER A 59 -7.65 -14.73 3.08
C SER A 59 -8.73 -13.94 3.83
N GLY A 60 -9.05 -12.73 3.33
CA GLY A 60 -10.00 -11.82 4.00
C GLY A 60 -9.39 -10.92 5.09
N ALA A 61 -8.10 -11.04 5.42
CA ALA A 61 -7.45 -10.27 6.48
C ALA A 61 -7.16 -8.80 6.13
N GLY A 62 -7.65 -8.27 5.01
CA GLY A 62 -7.46 -6.86 4.65
C GLY A 62 -6.10 -6.51 4.02
N LYS A 63 -5.28 -7.49 3.60
CA LYS A 63 -3.95 -7.24 2.99
C LYS A 63 -3.98 -6.22 1.84
N THR A 64 -4.93 -6.38 0.92
CA THR A 64 -5.09 -5.49 -0.23
C THR A 64 -5.46 -4.08 0.20
N VAL A 65 -6.29 -3.94 1.23
CA VAL A 65 -6.70 -2.66 1.81
C VAL A 65 -5.49 -1.98 2.46
N SER A 66 -4.73 -2.70 3.28
CA SER A 66 -3.50 -2.18 3.91
C SER A 66 -2.47 -1.70 2.87
N ALA A 67 -2.28 -2.47 1.79
CA ALA A 67 -1.39 -2.06 0.70
C ALA A 67 -1.90 -0.78 0.00
N LYS A 68 -3.22 -0.66 -0.23
CA LYS A 68 -3.82 0.56 -0.81
C LYS A 68 -3.58 1.80 0.09
N PHE A 69 -3.72 1.66 1.42
CA PHE A 69 -3.44 2.75 2.36
C PHE A 69 -1.96 3.15 2.34
N SER A 70 -1.04 2.19 2.39
CA SER A 70 0.40 2.50 2.27
C SER A 70 0.71 3.26 0.98
N MET A 71 0.12 2.85 -0.14
CA MET A 71 0.28 3.54 -1.42
C MET A 71 -0.29 4.96 -1.41
N LYS A 72 -1.45 5.18 -0.78
CA LYS A 72 -2.02 6.52 -0.60
C LYS A 72 -1.09 7.41 0.23
N PHE A 73 -0.53 6.88 1.31
CA PHE A 73 0.43 7.61 2.14
C PHE A 73 1.63 8.06 1.31
N PHE A 74 2.28 7.14 0.58
CA PHE A 74 3.42 7.48 -0.28
C PHE A 74 3.04 8.46 -1.39
N ALA A 75 1.82 8.37 -1.93
CA ALA A 75 1.32 9.33 -2.90
C ALA A 75 1.24 10.75 -2.33
N ALA A 76 0.81 10.88 -1.10
CA ALA A 76 0.69 12.18 -0.43
C ALA A 76 2.07 12.76 -0.06
N VAL A 77 2.95 11.95 0.56
CA VAL A 77 4.25 12.45 1.05
C VAL A 77 5.31 12.56 -0.06
N GLY A 78 5.27 11.69 -1.07
CA GLY A 78 6.20 11.67 -2.21
C GLY A 78 5.65 12.33 -3.48
N GLY A 79 4.44 12.88 -3.42
CA GLY A 79 3.82 13.58 -4.55
C GLY A 79 4.36 15.00 -4.71
N THR A 80 4.54 15.43 -5.96
CA THR A 80 4.85 16.82 -6.30
C THR A 80 3.58 17.57 -6.67
N SER A 81 3.50 18.85 -6.36
CA SER A 81 2.42 19.76 -6.73
C SER A 81 2.19 19.95 -8.24
N ASN A 82 3.00 19.34 -9.09
CA ASN A 82 2.89 19.45 -10.54
C ASN A 82 2.07 18.28 -11.10
N ASN A 83 0.98 18.59 -11.77
CA ASN A 83 -0.06 17.74 -12.35
C ASN A 83 0.40 16.51 -13.16
N SER A 84 1.67 16.39 -13.51
CA SER A 84 2.19 15.27 -14.30
C SER A 84 2.58 14.03 -13.47
N LYS A 85 2.83 14.18 -12.14
CA LYS A 85 3.29 13.08 -11.27
C LYS A 85 2.16 12.44 -10.46
N GLU A 86 1.04 13.12 -10.28
CA GLU A 86 -0.20 12.55 -9.72
C GLU A 86 -0.65 11.29 -10.46
N ASN A 87 -0.25 11.20 -11.73
CA ASN A 87 -0.58 10.13 -12.64
C ASN A 87 0.07 8.76 -12.32
N VAL A 88 1.25 8.69 -11.68
CA VAL A 88 1.93 7.40 -11.41
C VAL A 88 1.21 6.65 -10.31
N ASN A 89 0.93 7.31 -9.20
CA ASN A 89 0.24 6.71 -8.05
C ASN A 89 -1.21 6.32 -8.40
N GLN A 90 -1.92 7.20 -9.12
CA GLN A 90 -3.25 6.91 -9.62
C GLN A 90 -3.26 5.72 -10.58
N LYS A 91 -2.29 5.62 -11.48
CA LYS A 91 -2.16 4.47 -12.39
C LYS A 91 -1.92 3.15 -11.66
N VAL A 92 -1.07 3.15 -10.62
CA VAL A 92 -0.84 1.96 -9.79
C VAL A 92 -2.12 1.56 -9.06
N LEU A 93 -2.83 2.52 -8.47
CA LEU A 93 -4.10 2.26 -7.78
C LEU A 93 -5.20 1.83 -8.76
N ALA A 94 -5.27 2.44 -9.94
CA ALA A 94 -6.25 2.11 -10.99
C ALA A 94 -6.03 0.72 -11.60
N SER A 95 -4.84 0.15 -11.50
CA SER A 95 -4.58 -1.23 -11.95
C SER A 95 -5.24 -2.30 -11.06
N ASN A 96 -5.58 -1.95 -9.80
CA ASN A 96 -6.12 -2.91 -8.85
C ASN A 96 -7.46 -3.54 -9.30
N PRO A 97 -8.48 -2.81 -9.77
CA PRO A 97 -9.73 -3.41 -10.24
C PRO A 97 -9.54 -4.40 -11.39
N ILE A 98 -8.62 -4.11 -12.32
CA ILE A 98 -8.31 -4.99 -13.46
C ILE A 98 -7.70 -6.29 -12.95
N MET A 99 -6.74 -6.20 -12.04
CA MET A 99 -6.08 -7.37 -11.45
C MET A 99 -7.06 -8.19 -10.59
N GLU A 100 -7.95 -7.54 -9.87
CA GLU A 100 -8.99 -8.18 -9.08
C GLU A 100 -9.99 -8.94 -9.98
N ALA A 101 -10.40 -8.36 -11.09
CA ALA A 101 -11.32 -8.99 -12.04
C ALA A 101 -10.78 -10.29 -12.65
N ILE A 102 -9.46 -10.37 -12.85
CA ILE A 102 -8.81 -11.52 -13.48
C ILE A 102 -8.26 -12.50 -12.44
N GLY A 103 -7.74 -11.99 -11.33
CA GLY A 103 -6.93 -12.73 -10.37
C GLY A 103 -7.64 -13.10 -9.07
N ASN A 104 -8.88 -12.69 -8.85
CA ASN A 104 -9.62 -13.03 -7.64
C ASN A 104 -10.57 -14.21 -7.87
N ALA A 105 -10.84 -14.95 -6.80
CA ALA A 105 -11.82 -16.03 -6.81
C ALA A 105 -12.52 -16.12 -5.45
N LYS A 106 -13.74 -16.64 -5.46
CA LYS A 106 -14.47 -16.98 -4.24
C LYS A 106 -13.78 -18.15 -3.53
N THR A 107 -13.64 -18.02 -2.22
CA THR A 107 -13.17 -19.09 -1.33
C THR A 107 -14.16 -19.28 -0.19
N THR A 108 -14.02 -20.34 0.60
CA THR A 108 -14.87 -20.60 1.77
C THR A 108 -14.80 -19.50 2.83
N ARG A 109 -13.72 -18.72 2.86
CA ARG A 109 -13.49 -17.67 3.86
C ARG A 109 -13.67 -16.25 3.33
N ASN A 110 -13.69 -16.07 2.01
CA ASN A 110 -13.78 -14.74 1.40
C ASN A 110 -14.31 -14.83 -0.02
N ASP A 111 -15.39 -14.11 -0.29
CA ASP A 111 -16.04 -14.11 -1.61
C ASP A 111 -15.19 -13.43 -2.70
N ASN A 112 -14.21 -12.61 -2.33
CA ASN A 112 -13.32 -11.90 -3.25
C ASN A 112 -11.85 -12.07 -2.84
N SER A 113 -11.36 -13.31 -2.85
CA SER A 113 -9.99 -13.64 -2.46
C SER A 113 -9.01 -13.43 -3.61
N SER A 114 -7.96 -12.64 -3.38
CA SER A 114 -6.86 -12.50 -4.33
C SER A 114 -6.05 -13.79 -4.40
N ARG A 115 -5.99 -14.40 -5.60
CA ARG A 115 -5.25 -15.63 -5.88
C ARG A 115 -3.89 -15.35 -6.53
N PHE A 116 -3.28 -14.21 -6.20
CA PHE A 116 -1.97 -13.79 -6.70
C PHE A 116 -1.21 -13.02 -5.63
N GLY A 117 0.12 -13.09 -5.72
CA GLY A 117 1.02 -12.20 -4.99
C GLY A 117 1.32 -10.96 -5.84
N LYS A 118 1.51 -9.82 -5.18
CA LYS A 118 1.82 -8.56 -5.82
C LYS A 118 3.10 -7.99 -5.22
N TYR A 119 4.02 -7.60 -6.08
CA TYR A 119 5.21 -6.84 -5.72
C TYR A 119 5.10 -5.47 -6.39
N ILE A 120 5.17 -4.41 -5.60
CA ILE A 120 5.11 -3.04 -6.07
C ILE A 120 6.40 -2.35 -5.62
N GLU A 121 7.12 -1.79 -6.55
CA GLU A 121 8.32 -1.00 -6.34
C GLU A 121 8.02 0.45 -6.67
N LEU A 122 8.30 1.35 -5.73
CA LEU A 122 8.19 2.79 -5.90
C LEU A 122 9.58 3.37 -6.00
N LEU A 123 9.84 4.15 -7.03
CA LEU A 123 11.12 4.81 -7.27
C LEU A 123 11.00 6.26 -6.81
N PHE A 124 11.92 6.68 -5.95
CA PHE A 124 12.01 8.04 -5.44
C PHE A 124 13.25 8.74 -6.02
N ASP A 125 13.12 10.02 -6.31
CA ASP A 125 14.25 10.85 -6.73
C ASP A 125 15.03 11.39 -5.51
N GLN A 126 16.09 12.15 -5.77
CA GLN A 126 16.92 12.76 -4.71
C GLN A 126 16.17 13.75 -3.81
N ARG A 127 14.97 14.19 -4.21
CA ARG A 127 14.09 15.06 -3.43
C ARG A 127 13.02 14.26 -2.68
N ASN A 128 13.16 12.94 -2.62
CA ASN A 128 12.18 12.03 -2.05
C ASN A 128 10.80 12.12 -2.72
N GLN A 129 10.77 12.46 -4.03
CA GLN A 129 9.54 12.50 -4.80
C GLN A 129 9.43 11.25 -5.65
N ILE A 130 8.22 10.70 -5.77
CA ILE A 130 7.99 9.53 -6.61
C ILE A 130 8.21 9.90 -8.07
N CYS A 131 9.21 9.28 -8.69
CA CYS A 131 9.54 9.45 -10.10
C CYS A 131 9.09 8.28 -10.98
N GLY A 132 8.75 7.13 -10.40
CA GLY A 132 8.28 5.96 -11.11
C GLY A 132 7.72 4.87 -10.22
N ALA A 133 7.07 3.89 -10.84
CA ALA A 133 6.62 2.68 -10.16
C ALA A 133 6.70 1.47 -11.09
N GLN A 134 7.03 0.31 -10.52
CA GLN A 134 7.00 -0.97 -11.21
C GLN A 134 6.13 -1.95 -10.44
N MET A 135 5.31 -2.73 -11.15
CA MET A 135 4.47 -3.75 -10.53
C MET A 135 4.73 -5.10 -11.18
N ARG A 136 4.90 -6.13 -10.36
CA ARG A 136 4.98 -7.54 -10.78
C ARG A 136 3.90 -8.33 -10.09
N THR A 137 3.27 -9.23 -10.81
CA THR A 137 2.20 -10.09 -10.30
C THR A 137 2.62 -11.54 -10.43
N TYR A 138 2.41 -12.30 -9.36
CA TYR A 138 2.73 -13.72 -9.28
C TYR A 138 1.43 -14.49 -9.05
N LEU A 139 0.96 -15.21 -10.05
CA LEU A 139 -0.24 -16.02 -9.94
C LEU A 139 0.05 -17.27 -9.09
N LEU A 140 -0.76 -17.48 -8.07
CA LEU A 140 -0.71 -18.68 -7.23
C LEU A 140 -1.55 -19.78 -7.88
N GLY A 141 -1.02 -20.41 -8.93
CA GLY A 141 -1.64 -21.53 -9.59
C GLY A 141 -1.40 -22.83 -8.81
N LYS A 142 -2.45 -23.48 -8.30
CA LYS A 142 -2.38 -24.92 -8.14
C LYS A 142 -2.50 -25.53 -9.53
N ARG A 143 -1.49 -26.25 -10.01
CA ARG A 143 -1.69 -27.19 -11.11
C ARG A 143 -2.75 -28.20 -10.63
N PHE A 144 -3.94 -28.14 -11.20
CA PHE A 144 -4.81 -29.29 -11.18
C PHE A 144 -4.20 -30.29 -12.19
N SER A 145 -3.53 -31.32 -11.70
CA SER A 145 -3.34 -32.53 -12.47
C SER A 145 -4.69 -33.24 -12.49
N PHE A 146 -5.35 -33.27 -13.64
CA PHE A 146 -6.46 -34.15 -13.93
C PHE A 146 -5.93 -35.57 -14.05
#